data_8f8727133760e3d2a97c27414a2cda38
#
_entry.id   8f8727133760e3d2a97c27414a2cda38
#
_cell.length_a   1.000
_cell.length_b   1.000
_cell.length_c   1.000
_cell.angle_alpha   90.00
_cell.angle_beta   90.00
_cell.angle_gamma   90.00
#
_symmetry.space_group_name_H-M   'P 1'
#
loop_
_entity.id
_entity.type
_entity.pdbx_description
1 polymer ?
#
loop_
_entity_poly.entity_id
_entity_poly.type
_entity_poly.pdbx_seq_one_letter_code
_entity_poly.pdbx_strand_id
1 'polypeptide(L)'
;NGAGNPFYRKAKGGKLPLFVFDWRDDPRKSQAWYDAQVAKADNLIIVAQEIDRNYEASVVNSFIGGDLVKEAMLRGPTQVQAVGGLRVGVDPARFGDDKFAVTIRRGRLIVFQAEAQNLDSFTGAAYVRDCLAPYGEKPEQIAVDEIGIGAGVVDVLTRMAEFAGVVVGVNASLRMDGAASANGVMPIPLVATIYYNLRARMYGEMREWLKGASVPNDDALHAELTSVRYGYRGGSLLLESKDDMRRRGVKSPNKADSIALTFAIPGAQNDMLDHQILTDTALQAGRRPASRSGY
;
A
#
# COMPACT_ATOMS: atom_id res chain seq x y z
N ASN A 1 -10.90 12.79 -6.46
CA ASN A 1 -11.49 12.54 -7.79
C ASN A 1 -10.74 11.37 -8.45
N GLY A 2 -11.17 10.15 -8.36
CA GLY A 2 -10.53 8.99 -8.99
C GLY A 2 -11.53 7.90 -9.32
N ALA A 3 -11.10 6.89 -10.06
CA ALA A 3 -11.95 5.82 -10.58
C ALA A 3 -12.70 5.00 -9.52
N GLY A 4 -12.36 5.10 -8.24
CA GLY A 4 -12.99 4.37 -7.14
C GLY A 4 -14.04 5.15 -6.34
N ASN A 5 -14.24 6.45 -6.58
CA ASN A 5 -15.13 7.26 -5.74
C ASN A 5 -16.63 7.04 -6.09
N PRO A 6 -17.55 7.40 -5.17
CA PRO A 6 -19.00 7.25 -5.41
C PRO A 6 -19.52 8.01 -6.64
N PHE A 7 -18.93 9.17 -6.95
CA PHE A 7 -19.29 9.96 -8.13
C PHE A 7 -18.95 9.20 -9.43
N TYR A 8 -17.71 8.70 -9.54
CA TYR A 8 -17.27 7.93 -10.71
C TYR A 8 -18.17 6.71 -10.94
N ARG A 9 -18.45 5.94 -9.86
CA ARG A 9 -19.34 4.77 -9.96
C ARG A 9 -20.75 5.12 -10.42
N LYS A 10 -21.31 6.25 -9.96
CA LYS A 10 -22.62 6.73 -10.40
C LYS A 10 -22.59 7.23 -11.85
N ALA A 11 -21.52 7.95 -12.23
CA ALA A 11 -21.36 8.50 -13.58
C ALA A 11 -21.15 7.40 -14.64
N LYS A 12 -20.34 6.36 -14.33
CA LYS A 12 -20.08 5.23 -15.24
C LYS A 12 -21.16 4.14 -15.19
N GLY A 13 -21.92 4.05 -14.10
CA GLY A 13 -22.93 3.01 -13.89
C GLY A 13 -24.21 3.16 -14.70
N GLY A 14 -24.36 4.21 -15.52
CA GLY A 14 -25.49 4.43 -16.42
C GLY A 14 -26.87 4.62 -15.77
N LYS A 15 -26.93 4.68 -14.43
CA LYS A 15 -28.19 4.76 -13.66
C LYS A 15 -28.74 6.18 -13.52
N LEU A 16 -27.95 7.19 -13.88
CA LEU A 16 -28.35 8.59 -13.79
C LEU A 16 -28.00 9.31 -15.09
N PRO A 17 -28.83 10.24 -15.59
CA PRO A 17 -28.47 11.10 -16.69
C PRO A 17 -27.25 11.93 -16.30
N LEU A 18 -26.19 11.86 -17.10
CA LEU A 18 -24.98 12.60 -16.89
C LEU A 18 -24.95 13.83 -17.78
N PHE A 19 -25.02 15.02 -17.19
CA PHE A 19 -24.72 16.26 -17.88
C PHE A 19 -23.20 16.48 -17.86
N VAL A 20 -22.62 16.59 -19.05
CA VAL A 20 -21.19 16.82 -19.24
C VAL A 20 -21.01 18.20 -19.83
N PHE A 21 -20.24 19.05 -19.13
CA PHE A 21 -19.84 20.37 -19.62
C PHE A 21 -18.31 20.41 -19.69
N ASP A 22 -17.78 20.55 -20.90
CA ASP A 22 -16.35 20.62 -21.16
C ASP A 22 -15.89 22.10 -21.21
N TRP A 23 -14.60 22.35 -20.92
CA TRP A 23 -14.08 23.68 -21.06
C TRP A 23 -14.16 24.21 -22.52
N ARG A 24 -14.19 23.30 -23.50
CA ARG A 24 -14.38 23.62 -24.92
C ARG A 24 -15.81 24.08 -25.26
N ASP A 25 -16.76 23.75 -24.38
CA ASP A 25 -18.15 24.19 -24.49
C ASP A 25 -18.35 25.61 -23.90
N ASP A 26 -17.36 26.14 -23.18
CA ASP A 26 -17.40 27.48 -22.61
C ASP A 26 -16.78 28.49 -23.58
N PRO A 27 -17.57 29.39 -24.22
CA PRO A 27 -17.06 30.36 -25.20
C PRO A 27 -16.03 31.35 -24.63
N ARG A 28 -15.89 31.43 -23.32
CA ARG A 28 -14.92 32.29 -22.64
C ARG A 28 -13.54 31.64 -22.50
N LYS A 29 -13.45 30.33 -22.79
CA LYS A 29 -12.22 29.54 -22.62
C LYS A 29 -11.72 29.13 -24.02
N SER A 30 -10.57 29.66 -24.38
CA SER A 30 -9.87 29.35 -25.63
C SER A 30 -8.76 28.33 -25.41
N GLN A 31 -8.16 27.84 -26.50
CA GLN A 31 -6.93 27.04 -26.43
C GLN A 31 -5.83 27.77 -25.64
N ALA A 32 -5.67 29.07 -25.83
CA ALA A 32 -4.70 29.87 -25.06
C ALA A 32 -5.00 29.90 -23.56
N TRP A 33 -6.27 29.86 -23.16
CA TRP A 33 -6.65 29.68 -21.76
C TRP A 33 -6.18 28.31 -21.25
N TYR A 34 -6.40 27.23 -22.00
CA TYR A 34 -5.96 25.88 -21.62
C TYR A 34 -4.44 25.82 -21.49
N ASP A 35 -3.70 26.32 -22.49
CA ASP A 35 -2.23 26.34 -22.47
C ASP A 35 -1.68 27.12 -21.26
N ALA A 36 -2.36 28.20 -20.87
CA ALA A 36 -2.01 28.96 -19.69
C ALA A 36 -2.27 28.18 -18.39
N GLN A 37 -3.32 27.32 -18.32
CA GLN A 37 -3.54 26.44 -17.17
C GLN A 37 -2.46 25.34 -17.10
N VAL A 38 -2.10 24.76 -18.24
CA VAL A 38 -1.00 23.77 -18.35
C VAL A 38 0.32 24.38 -17.87
N ALA A 39 0.64 25.60 -18.31
CA ALA A 39 1.88 26.29 -17.92
C ALA A 39 1.94 26.69 -16.44
N LYS A 40 0.79 26.92 -15.81
CA LYS A 40 0.69 27.27 -14.38
C LYS A 40 0.62 26.06 -13.44
N ALA A 41 0.33 24.88 -13.99
CA ALA A 41 0.12 23.71 -13.17
C ALA A 41 1.46 23.14 -12.68
N ASP A 42 1.60 23.01 -11.36
CA ASP A 42 2.75 22.32 -10.74
C ASP A 42 2.77 20.82 -11.12
N ASN A 43 1.64 20.28 -11.59
CA ASN A 43 1.48 18.89 -12.00
C ASN A 43 0.43 18.76 -13.12
N LEU A 44 0.84 18.26 -14.28
CA LEU A 44 -0.03 18.03 -15.44
C LEU A 44 -1.21 17.07 -15.14
N ILE A 45 -1.09 16.25 -14.12
CA ILE A 45 -2.16 15.35 -13.68
C ILE A 45 -3.37 16.16 -13.15
N ILE A 46 -3.13 17.30 -12.50
CA ILE A 46 -4.20 18.18 -12.03
C ILE A 46 -4.98 18.74 -13.24
N VAL A 47 -4.28 19.12 -14.30
CA VAL A 47 -4.91 19.56 -15.54
C VAL A 47 -5.77 18.44 -16.15
N ALA A 48 -5.20 17.25 -16.26
CA ALA A 48 -5.93 16.09 -16.79
C ALA A 48 -7.16 15.74 -15.97
N GLN A 49 -7.11 15.85 -14.64
CA GLN A 49 -8.24 15.51 -13.75
C GLN A 49 -9.33 16.58 -13.73
N GLU A 50 -8.92 17.83 -13.52
CA GLU A 50 -9.86 18.92 -13.20
C GLU A 50 -10.33 19.66 -14.46
N ILE A 51 -9.52 19.65 -15.52
CA ILE A 51 -9.83 20.35 -16.78
C ILE A 51 -10.23 19.37 -17.87
N ASP A 52 -9.45 18.29 -18.09
CA ASP A 52 -9.74 17.30 -19.13
C ASP A 52 -10.70 16.20 -18.63
N ARG A 53 -11.07 16.19 -17.36
CA ARG A 53 -11.98 15.20 -16.73
C ARG A 53 -11.50 13.77 -16.96
N ASN A 54 -10.20 13.61 -17.15
CA ASN A 54 -9.60 12.30 -17.24
C ASN A 54 -9.49 11.69 -15.84
N TYR A 55 -10.58 11.02 -15.42
CA TYR A 55 -10.64 10.36 -14.12
C TYR A 55 -9.66 9.18 -14.01
N GLU A 56 -9.15 8.68 -15.12
CA GLU A 56 -8.12 7.66 -15.17
C GLU A 56 -6.73 8.25 -14.95
N ALA A 57 -6.50 9.52 -15.30
CA ALA A 57 -5.28 10.24 -14.93
C ALA A 57 -5.12 10.39 -13.40
N SER A 58 -6.22 10.27 -12.63
CA SER A 58 -6.14 10.21 -11.16
C SER A 58 -5.51 8.91 -10.65
N VAL A 59 -5.52 7.87 -11.46
CA VAL A 59 -4.86 6.58 -11.18
C VAL A 59 -3.33 6.72 -11.25
N VAL A 60 -2.80 7.72 -11.97
CA VAL A 60 -1.35 7.98 -12.07
C VAL A 60 -0.73 8.42 -10.73
N ASN A 61 -1.51 8.95 -9.79
CA ASN A 61 -1.06 9.24 -8.42
C ASN A 61 -1.23 8.07 -7.45
N SER A 62 -1.82 6.97 -7.88
CA SER A 62 -1.84 5.74 -7.11
C SER A 62 -0.43 5.18 -7.00
N PHE A 63 0.00 4.86 -5.79
CA PHE A 63 1.32 4.27 -5.59
C PHE A 63 1.44 2.87 -6.22
N ILE A 64 0.35 2.11 -6.21
CA ILE A 64 0.23 0.80 -6.86
C ILE A 64 -0.78 0.92 -8.00
N GLY A 65 -0.33 0.71 -9.24
CA GLY A 65 -1.17 0.81 -10.44
C GLY A 65 -2.22 -0.30 -10.51
N GLY A 66 -3.41 0.04 -11.02
CA GLY A 66 -4.53 -0.90 -11.11
C GLY A 66 -4.25 -2.13 -11.99
N ASP A 67 -3.47 -1.96 -13.05
CA ASP A 67 -3.11 -3.07 -13.94
C ASP A 67 -2.23 -4.08 -13.22
N LEU A 68 -1.24 -3.62 -12.42
CA LEU A 68 -0.41 -4.50 -11.61
C LEU A 68 -1.23 -5.33 -10.62
N VAL A 69 -2.23 -4.69 -9.96
CA VAL A 69 -3.13 -5.39 -9.04
C VAL A 69 -3.98 -6.42 -9.76
N LYS A 70 -4.56 -6.06 -10.92
CA LYS A 70 -5.35 -6.99 -11.75
C LYS A 70 -4.53 -8.20 -12.20
N GLU A 71 -3.29 -8.00 -12.66
CA GLU A 71 -2.39 -9.09 -13.03
C GLU A 71 -2.12 -10.02 -11.85
N ALA A 72 -1.89 -9.49 -10.65
CA ALA A 72 -1.68 -10.28 -9.44
C ALA A 72 -2.95 -11.05 -9.02
N MET A 73 -4.14 -10.49 -9.23
CA MET A 73 -5.44 -11.14 -8.97
C MET A 73 -5.79 -12.23 -9.99
N LEU A 74 -5.42 -12.04 -11.26
CA LEU A 74 -5.65 -13.02 -12.31
C LEU A 74 -4.68 -14.21 -12.23
N ARG A 75 -3.55 -14.03 -11.56
CA ARG A 75 -2.55 -15.10 -11.38
C ARG A 75 -3.04 -16.09 -10.34
N GLY A 76 -3.31 -17.32 -10.78
CA GLY A 76 -3.78 -18.39 -9.92
C GLY A 76 -2.73 -18.85 -8.89
N PRO A 77 -3.15 -19.44 -7.76
CA PRO A 77 -2.25 -19.92 -6.71
C PRO A 77 -1.21 -20.93 -7.19
N THR A 78 -1.55 -21.74 -8.20
CA THR A 78 -0.65 -22.76 -8.79
C THR A 78 0.39 -22.16 -9.73
N GLN A 79 0.27 -20.91 -10.12
CA GLN A 79 1.18 -20.21 -11.02
C GLN A 79 2.30 -19.47 -10.28
N VAL A 80 2.31 -19.52 -8.95
CA VAL A 80 3.30 -18.84 -8.12
C VAL A 80 3.97 -19.82 -7.15
N GLN A 81 5.18 -19.48 -6.72
CA GLN A 81 5.90 -20.28 -5.75
C GLN A 81 5.50 -19.86 -4.33
N ALA A 82 4.83 -20.77 -3.63
CA ALA A 82 4.50 -20.64 -2.21
C ALA A 82 5.61 -21.25 -1.35
N VAL A 83 6.80 -20.65 -1.37
CA VAL A 83 8.00 -21.15 -0.67
C VAL A 83 8.30 -20.32 0.57
N GLY A 84 9.02 -20.92 1.54
CA GLY A 84 9.34 -20.27 2.82
C GLY A 84 8.26 -20.46 3.88
N GLY A 85 8.47 -19.89 5.06
CA GLY A 85 7.52 -19.93 6.16
C GLY A 85 6.37 -18.92 5.98
N LEU A 86 5.39 -19.02 6.88
CA LEU A 86 4.26 -18.10 6.91
C LEU A 86 4.68 -16.73 7.46
N ARG A 87 4.28 -15.67 6.77
CA ARG A 87 4.40 -14.29 7.23
C ARG A 87 3.03 -13.68 7.41
N VAL A 88 2.79 -13.18 8.60
CA VAL A 88 1.49 -12.66 9.02
C VAL A 88 1.58 -11.16 9.20
N GLY A 89 0.65 -10.44 8.59
CA GLY A 89 0.46 -9.02 8.82
C GLY A 89 -0.91 -8.76 9.45
N VAL A 90 -0.94 -7.99 10.51
CA VAL A 90 -2.15 -7.68 11.28
C VAL A 90 -2.30 -6.16 11.39
N ASP A 91 -3.40 -5.62 10.85
CA ASP A 91 -3.82 -4.22 11.01
C ASP A 91 -5.02 -4.18 11.99
N PRO A 92 -4.78 -3.93 13.29
CA PRO A 92 -5.83 -3.97 14.29
C PRO A 92 -6.73 -2.73 14.24
N ALA A 93 -8.04 -2.94 14.28
CA ALA A 93 -9.01 -1.89 14.51
C ALA A 93 -10.00 -2.30 15.61
N ARG A 94 -10.39 -1.36 16.48
CA ARG A 94 -11.23 -1.66 17.63
C ARG A 94 -12.71 -1.39 17.37
N PHE A 95 -13.05 -0.16 17.11
CA PHE A 95 -14.42 0.30 16.94
C PHE A 95 -14.52 1.28 15.77
N GLY A 96 -15.70 1.36 15.17
CA GLY A 96 -15.99 2.26 14.05
C GLY A 96 -16.05 1.52 12.73
N ASP A 97 -15.83 2.25 11.65
CA ASP A 97 -15.91 1.72 10.27
C ASP A 97 -14.64 0.97 9.84
N ASP A 98 -13.53 1.10 10.58
CA ASP A 98 -12.28 0.39 10.31
C ASP A 98 -12.39 -1.07 10.79
N LYS A 99 -11.77 -1.98 10.03
CA LYS A 99 -11.82 -3.41 10.29
C LYS A 99 -10.47 -3.94 10.73
N PHE A 100 -10.50 -4.90 11.64
CA PHE A 100 -9.34 -5.70 12.01
C PHE A 100 -9.01 -6.63 10.85
N ALA A 101 -7.86 -6.43 10.20
CA ALA A 101 -7.47 -7.21 9.03
C ALA A 101 -6.27 -8.12 9.33
N VAL A 102 -6.34 -9.37 8.85
CA VAL A 102 -5.26 -10.35 8.94
C VAL A 102 -4.93 -10.85 7.54
N THR A 103 -3.65 -10.80 7.18
CA THR A 103 -3.12 -11.41 5.96
C THR A 103 -2.04 -12.42 6.32
N ILE A 104 -2.13 -13.60 5.73
CA ILE A 104 -1.11 -14.65 5.82
C ILE A 104 -0.59 -14.89 4.40
N ARG A 105 0.73 -14.70 4.20
CA ARG A 105 1.38 -15.03 2.94
C ARG A 105 2.48 -16.08 3.10
N ARG A 106 2.71 -16.85 2.04
CA ARG A 106 3.86 -17.75 1.90
C ARG A 106 4.53 -17.45 0.57
N GLY A 107 5.77 -16.98 0.58
CA GLY A 107 6.48 -16.56 -0.62
C GLY A 107 5.66 -15.54 -1.44
N ARG A 108 5.30 -15.90 -2.67
CA ARG A 108 4.53 -15.05 -3.58
C ARG A 108 3.02 -15.28 -3.57
N LEU A 109 2.49 -16.03 -2.59
CA LEU A 109 1.06 -16.35 -2.48
C LEU A 109 0.47 -15.77 -1.19
N ILE A 110 -0.64 -15.03 -1.28
CA ILE A 110 -1.52 -14.83 -0.14
C ILE A 110 -2.32 -16.11 0.05
N VAL A 111 -2.03 -16.84 1.11
CA VAL A 111 -2.72 -18.10 1.45
C VAL A 111 -4.00 -17.86 2.24
N PHE A 112 -4.10 -16.70 2.91
CA PHE A 112 -5.30 -16.30 3.65
C PHE A 112 -5.36 -14.79 3.82
N GLN A 113 -6.56 -14.24 3.71
CA GLN A 113 -6.86 -12.86 4.09
C GLN A 113 -8.29 -12.76 4.62
N ALA A 114 -8.48 -12.14 5.76
CA ALA A 114 -9.79 -11.92 6.35
C ALA A 114 -9.86 -10.62 7.15
N GLU A 115 -11.09 -10.17 7.36
CA GLU A 115 -11.42 -9.01 8.18
C GLU A 115 -12.44 -9.39 9.25
N ALA A 116 -12.34 -8.75 10.41
CA ALA A 116 -13.32 -8.86 11.49
C ALA A 116 -13.61 -7.47 12.07
N GLN A 117 -14.66 -7.33 12.84
CA GLN A 117 -15.05 -6.09 13.51
C GLN A 117 -15.27 -6.29 15.00
N ASN A 118 -15.19 -5.20 15.75
CA ASN A 118 -15.51 -5.16 17.18
C ASN A 118 -14.66 -6.12 18.03
N LEU A 119 -13.38 -6.28 17.66
CA LEU A 119 -12.43 -7.06 18.43
C LEU A 119 -11.69 -6.14 19.44
N ASP A 120 -11.56 -6.62 20.69
CA ASP A 120 -10.62 -6.08 21.65
C ASP A 120 -9.23 -6.74 21.48
N SER A 121 -8.26 -6.39 22.33
CA SER A 121 -6.91 -6.94 22.23
C SER A 121 -6.85 -8.46 22.44
N PHE A 122 -7.69 -9.01 23.32
CA PHE A 122 -7.72 -10.45 23.60
C PHE A 122 -8.41 -11.23 22.49
N THR A 123 -9.59 -10.79 22.08
CA THR A 123 -10.34 -11.42 20.99
C THR A 123 -9.65 -11.24 19.65
N GLY A 124 -8.96 -10.12 19.44
CA GLY A 124 -8.13 -9.90 18.25
C GLY A 124 -6.93 -10.84 18.19
N ALA A 125 -6.21 -11.03 19.29
CA ALA A 125 -5.11 -12.00 19.36
C ALA A 125 -5.61 -13.45 19.18
N ALA A 126 -6.75 -13.81 19.78
CA ALA A 126 -7.38 -15.11 19.57
C ALA A 126 -7.78 -15.30 18.09
N TYR A 127 -8.32 -14.27 17.45
CA TYR A 127 -8.66 -14.30 16.03
C TYR A 127 -7.42 -14.55 15.14
N VAL A 128 -6.28 -13.88 15.41
CA VAL A 128 -5.02 -14.16 14.70
C VAL A 128 -4.58 -15.62 14.88
N ARG A 129 -4.62 -16.15 16.11
CA ARG A 129 -4.30 -17.55 16.39
C ARG A 129 -5.21 -18.50 15.61
N ASP A 130 -6.50 -18.24 15.63
CA ASP A 130 -7.49 -19.09 14.96
C ASP A 130 -7.33 -19.08 13.44
N CYS A 131 -6.92 -17.93 12.84
CA CYS A 131 -6.54 -17.84 11.43
C CYS A 131 -5.29 -18.68 11.10
N LEU A 132 -4.37 -18.85 12.04
CA LEU A 132 -3.14 -19.62 11.86
C LEU A 132 -3.30 -21.12 12.16
N ALA A 133 -4.27 -21.49 12.97
CA ALA A 133 -4.48 -22.88 13.40
C ALA A 133 -4.54 -23.92 12.26
N PRO A 134 -5.17 -23.64 11.08
CA PRO A 134 -5.24 -24.61 9.98
C PRO A 134 -3.89 -25.00 9.39
N TYR A 135 -2.85 -24.19 9.58
CA TYR A 135 -1.54 -24.42 8.95
C TYR A 135 -0.66 -25.35 9.77
N GLY A 136 -0.89 -25.50 11.08
CA GLY A 136 -0.15 -26.43 11.94
C GLY A 136 1.34 -26.17 12.06
N GLU A 137 1.81 -24.98 11.68
CA GLU A 137 3.22 -24.57 11.75
C GLU A 137 3.36 -23.21 12.43
N LYS A 138 4.52 -22.99 13.04
CA LYS A 138 4.87 -21.70 13.60
C LYS A 138 5.24 -20.73 12.48
N PRO A 139 4.64 -19.52 12.41
CA PRO A 139 5.00 -18.55 11.39
C PRO A 139 6.43 -18.02 11.58
N GLU A 140 7.07 -17.55 10.50
CA GLU A 140 8.36 -16.85 10.57
C GLU A 140 8.23 -15.52 11.31
N GLN A 141 7.11 -14.82 11.09
CA GLN A 141 6.80 -13.56 11.77
C GLN A 141 5.30 -13.33 11.86
N ILE A 142 4.89 -12.61 12.91
CA ILE A 142 3.59 -11.97 13.06
C ILE A 142 3.86 -10.48 13.28
N ALA A 143 3.71 -9.66 12.23
CA ALA A 143 3.89 -8.22 12.29
C ALA A 143 2.55 -7.54 12.53
N VAL A 144 2.43 -6.80 13.62
CA VAL A 144 1.21 -6.13 14.07
C VAL A 144 1.43 -4.63 14.09
N ASP A 145 0.56 -3.84 13.44
CA ASP A 145 0.61 -2.38 13.64
C ASP A 145 0.36 -2.08 15.13
N GLU A 146 1.38 -1.57 15.84
CA GLU A 146 1.33 -1.35 17.28
C GLU A 146 0.58 -0.07 17.68
N ILE A 147 0.15 0.75 16.71
CA ILE A 147 -0.51 2.02 17.02
C ILE A 147 -1.91 1.75 17.59
N GLY A 148 -2.26 2.45 18.68
CA GLY A 148 -3.56 2.32 19.32
C GLY A 148 -3.79 0.96 19.97
N ILE A 149 -4.83 0.23 19.55
CA ILE A 149 -5.17 -1.10 20.11
C ILE A 149 -4.10 -2.15 19.81
N GLY A 150 -3.32 -1.94 18.75
CA GLY A 150 -2.33 -2.93 18.31
C GLY A 150 -1.28 -3.27 19.35
N ALA A 151 -0.86 -2.33 20.19
CA ALA A 151 0.06 -2.60 21.31
C ALA A 151 -0.50 -3.70 22.23
N GLY A 152 -1.79 -3.64 22.56
CA GLY A 152 -2.42 -4.69 23.37
C GLY A 152 -2.50 -6.04 22.66
N VAL A 153 -2.71 -6.07 21.33
CA VAL A 153 -2.67 -7.31 20.54
C VAL A 153 -1.26 -7.91 20.53
N VAL A 154 -0.22 -7.08 20.36
CA VAL A 154 1.19 -7.50 20.47
C VAL A 154 1.47 -8.13 21.83
N ASP A 155 1.05 -7.48 22.92
CA ASP A 155 1.24 -7.96 24.29
C ASP A 155 0.62 -9.34 24.53
N VAL A 156 -0.60 -9.55 24.02
CA VAL A 156 -1.30 -10.83 24.18
C VAL A 156 -0.64 -11.91 23.33
N LEU A 157 -0.38 -11.65 22.04
CA LEU A 157 0.26 -12.62 21.13
C LEU A 157 1.67 -13.03 21.64
N THR A 158 2.46 -12.09 22.15
CA THR A 158 3.80 -12.37 22.66
C THR A 158 3.81 -13.32 23.85
N ARG A 159 2.72 -13.33 24.64
CA ARG A 159 2.56 -14.25 25.78
C ARG A 159 2.09 -15.65 25.38
N MET A 160 1.64 -15.85 24.16
CA MET A 160 1.25 -17.18 23.65
C MET A 160 2.51 -17.98 23.32
N ALA A 161 2.69 -19.16 23.94
CA ALA A 161 3.89 -19.97 23.81
C ALA A 161 4.18 -20.38 22.35
N GLU A 162 3.12 -20.64 21.57
CA GLU A 162 3.20 -21.00 20.16
C GLU A 162 3.81 -19.89 19.30
N PHE A 163 3.71 -18.60 19.71
CA PHE A 163 4.22 -17.46 18.97
C PHE A 163 5.47 -16.80 19.58
N ALA A 164 6.07 -17.47 20.57
CA ALA A 164 7.26 -16.95 21.26
C ALA A 164 8.38 -16.60 20.24
N GLY A 165 8.84 -15.35 20.27
CA GLY A 165 9.97 -14.87 19.45
C GLY A 165 9.66 -14.55 17.99
N VAL A 166 8.38 -14.63 17.55
CA VAL A 166 8.00 -14.30 16.16
C VAL A 166 7.03 -13.13 16.04
N VAL A 167 6.53 -12.60 17.18
CA VAL A 167 5.63 -11.44 17.21
C VAL A 167 6.45 -10.16 17.23
N VAL A 168 6.09 -9.21 16.36
CA VAL A 168 6.77 -7.91 16.25
C VAL A 168 5.72 -6.80 16.19
N GLY A 169 5.81 -5.85 17.12
CA GLY A 169 5.09 -4.58 17.03
C GLY A 169 5.75 -3.69 15.97
N VAL A 170 4.95 -3.12 15.09
CA VAL A 170 5.40 -2.31 13.96
C VAL A 170 4.85 -0.90 14.09
N ASN A 171 5.74 0.08 14.23
CA ASN A 171 5.36 1.49 14.08
C ASN A 171 5.56 1.92 12.62
N ALA A 172 4.49 1.88 11.84
CA ALA A 172 4.53 2.22 10.42
C ALA A 172 4.96 3.67 10.14
N SER A 173 4.86 4.57 11.13
CA SER A 173 5.27 5.98 11.03
C SER A 173 6.77 6.20 11.25
N LEU A 174 7.51 5.17 11.68
CA LEU A 174 8.95 5.27 11.98
C LEU A 174 9.70 5.81 10.78
N ARG A 175 10.48 6.88 10.98
CA ARG A 175 11.29 7.49 9.93
C ARG A 175 12.49 6.62 9.58
N MET A 176 12.86 6.63 8.29
CA MET A 176 13.97 5.81 7.76
C MET A 176 15.32 6.56 7.77
N ASP A 177 15.40 7.78 8.29
CA ASP A 177 16.58 8.66 8.22
C ASP A 177 17.63 8.43 9.32
N GLY A 178 17.80 7.18 9.76
CA GLY A 178 18.91 6.75 10.61
C GLY A 178 18.59 6.63 12.10
N ALA A 179 17.35 6.78 12.53
CA ALA A 179 16.96 6.43 13.89
C ALA A 179 16.94 4.89 14.02
N ALA A 180 17.84 4.34 14.83
CA ALA A 180 17.77 2.93 15.21
C ALA A 180 16.38 2.65 15.80
N SER A 181 15.61 1.74 15.16
CA SER A 181 14.36 1.28 15.75
C SER A 181 14.64 0.57 17.06
N ALA A 182 13.86 0.86 18.09
CA ALA A 182 13.88 0.12 19.35
C ALA A 182 13.62 -1.39 19.16
N ASN A 183 13.08 -1.79 18.01
CA ASN A 183 12.71 -3.17 17.65
C ASN A 183 13.72 -3.88 16.74
N GLY A 184 14.96 -3.38 16.61
CA GLY A 184 16.04 -4.07 15.88
C GLY A 184 15.94 -4.01 14.34
N VAL A 185 14.96 -3.31 13.78
CA VAL A 185 14.89 -3.06 12.34
C VAL A 185 15.85 -1.93 11.99
N MET A 186 17.09 -2.27 11.62
CA MET A 186 18.06 -1.29 11.13
C MET A 186 17.68 -0.82 9.73
N PRO A 187 17.56 0.49 9.48
CA PRO A 187 17.38 0.98 8.11
C PRO A 187 18.66 0.69 7.32
N ILE A 188 18.47 0.06 6.14
CA ILE A 188 19.58 -0.03 5.18
C ILE A 188 19.82 1.40 4.67
N PRO A 189 21.04 1.98 4.78
CA PRO A 189 21.27 3.40 4.49
C PRO A 189 20.77 3.86 3.12
N LEU A 190 20.86 3.01 2.08
CA LEU A 190 20.39 3.32 0.74
C LEU A 190 18.85 3.36 0.66
N VAL A 191 18.17 2.50 1.39
CA VAL A 191 16.69 2.42 1.46
C VAL A 191 16.12 3.61 2.25
N ALA A 192 16.84 4.08 3.26
CA ALA A 192 16.49 5.27 4.03
C ALA A 192 16.44 6.56 3.19
N THR A 193 17.20 6.62 2.08
CA THR A 193 17.16 7.77 1.16
C THR A 193 16.00 7.72 0.18
N ILE A 194 15.42 6.53 -0.07
CA ILE A 194 14.32 6.32 -1.02
C ILE A 194 12.97 6.53 -0.33
N TYR A 195 12.78 5.98 0.86
CA TYR A 195 11.52 5.98 1.58
C TYR A 195 11.58 6.86 2.83
N TYR A 196 10.57 7.71 3.01
CA TYR A 196 10.50 8.64 4.14
C TYR A 196 10.27 7.92 5.48
N ASN A 197 9.40 6.91 5.48
CA ASN A 197 9.05 6.12 6.67
C ASN A 197 8.87 4.63 6.35
N LEU A 198 8.70 3.83 7.41
CA LEU A 198 8.55 2.38 7.32
C LEU A 198 7.33 1.97 6.49
N ARG A 199 6.20 2.71 6.59
CA ARG A 199 5.01 2.44 5.77
C ARG A 199 5.33 2.55 4.27
N ALA A 200 6.03 3.61 3.87
CA ALA A 200 6.41 3.80 2.48
C ALA A 200 7.34 2.67 1.98
N ARG A 201 8.27 2.18 2.81
CA ARG A 201 9.14 1.05 2.50
C ARG A 201 8.33 -0.24 2.31
N MET A 202 7.49 -0.59 3.28
CA MET A 202 6.65 -1.80 3.21
C MET A 202 5.77 -1.83 1.96
N TYR A 203 5.15 -0.70 1.62
CA TYR A 203 4.38 -0.58 0.38
C TYR A 203 5.25 -0.66 -0.88
N GLY A 204 6.46 -0.14 -0.85
CA GLY A 204 7.43 -0.26 -1.93
C GLY A 204 7.79 -1.71 -2.21
N GLU A 205 8.12 -2.46 -1.17
CA GLU A 205 8.42 -3.90 -1.24
C GLU A 205 7.19 -4.70 -1.69
N MET A 206 6.00 -4.40 -1.17
CA MET A 206 4.74 -5.00 -1.61
C MET A 206 4.47 -4.76 -3.10
N ARG A 207 4.71 -3.54 -3.59
CA ARG A 207 4.54 -3.19 -5.01
C ARG A 207 5.45 -4.03 -5.91
N GLU A 208 6.71 -4.20 -5.55
CA GLU A 208 7.64 -5.05 -6.31
C GLU A 208 7.26 -6.53 -6.23
N TRP A 209 6.83 -6.98 -5.05
CA TRP A 209 6.35 -8.35 -4.83
C TRP A 209 5.11 -8.66 -5.70
N LEU A 210 4.17 -7.73 -5.86
CA LEU A 210 2.95 -7.89 -6.66
C LEU A 210 3.25 -8.23 -8.13
N LYS A 211 4.40 -7.86 -8.70
CA LYS A 211 4.79 -8.19 -10.08
C LYS A 211 4.79 -9.69 -10.35
N GLY A 212 5.01 -10.52 -9.33
CA GLY A 212 5.03 -11.97 -9.45
C GLY A 212 4.13 -12.70 -8.45
N ALA A 213 3.27 -11.99 -7.72
CA ALA A 213 2.44 -12.54 -6.68
C ALA A 213 1.08 -12.99 -7.17
N SER A 214 0.43 -13.88 -6.39
CA SER A 214 -0.98 -14.20 -6.49
C SER A 214 -1.69 -13.68 -5.24
N VAL A 215 -2.71 -12.86 -5.46
CA VAL A 215 -3.53 -12.25 -4.40
C VAL A 215 -5.02 -12.59 -4.63
N PRO A 216 -5.86 -12.55 -3.59
CA PRO A 216 -7.29 -12.79 -3.75
C PRO A 216 -7.92 -11.87 -4.81
N ASN A 217 -8.78 -12.43 -5.66
CA ASN A 217 -9.56 -11.65 -6.62
C ASN A 217 -10.76 -11.01 -5.88
N ASP A 218 -10.52 -9.84 -5.27
CA ASP A 218 -11.44 -9.12 -4.40
C ASP A 218 -11.46 -7.63 -4.78
N ASP A 219 -12.61 -7.13 -5.19
CA ASP A 219 -12.81 -5.74 -5.61
C ASP A 219 -12.48 -4.74 -4.47
N ALA A 220 -12.75 -5.11 -3.21
CA ALA A 220 -12.41 -4.27 -2.07
C ALA A 220 -10.89 -4.16 -1.91
N LEU A 221 -10.17 -5.27 -2.00
CA LEU A 221 -8.71 -5.29 -1.98
C LEU A 221 -8.12 -4.49 -3.16
N HIS A 222 -8.69 -4.64 -4.38
CA HIS A 222 -8.27 -3.85 -5.52
C HIS A 222 -8.42 -2.34 -5.25
N ALA A 223 -9.58 -1.94 -4.73
CA ALA A 223 -9.85 -0.54 -4.41
C ALA A 223 -8.88 0.00 -3.34
N GLU A 224 -8.57 -0.78 -2.32
CA GLU A 224 -7.63 -0.40 -1.26
C GLU A 224 -6.20 -0.24 -1.79
N LEU A 225 -5.67 -1.24 -2.51
CA LEU A 225 -4.31 -1.21 -3.07
C LEU A 225 -4.11 -0.04 -4.04
N THR A 226 -5.13 0.30 -4.82
CA THR A 226 -5.07 1.39 -5.81
C THR A 226 -5.44 2.76 -5.25
N SER A 227 -5.96 2.84 -4.02
CA SER A 227 -6.42 4.10 -3.43
C SER A 227 -5.29 4.94 -2.84
N VAL A 228 -4.20 4.32 -2.40
CA VAL A 228 -3.10 4.99 -1.69
C VAL A 228 -2.29 5.85 -2.67
N ARG A 229 -2.19 7.14 -2.37
CA ARG A 229 -1.40 8.09 -3.14
C ARG A 229 -0.01 8.28 -2.55
N TYR A 230 0.88 8.85 -3.34
CA TYR A 230 2.23 9.14 -2.89
C TYR A 230 2.68 10.55 -3.29
N GLY A 231 3.69 11.01 -2.60
CA GLY A 231 4.41 12.25 -2.90
C GLY A 231 5.86 12.14 -2.44
N TYR A 232 6.56 13.26 -2.40
CA TYR A 232 7.93 13.29 -1.94
C TYR A 232 8.10 14.34 -0.83
N ARG A 233 8.89 14.01 0.17
CA ARG A 233 9.28 14.91 1.25
C ARG A 233 10.78 14.84 1.46
N GLY A 234 11.47 15.96 1.23
CA GLY A 234 12.94 15.99 1.33
C GLY A 234 13.65 15.04 0.36
N GLY A 235 13.06 14.78 -0.82
CA GLY A 235 13.58 13.82 -1.80
C GLY A 235 13.18 12.36 -1.57
N SER A 236 12.63 12.01 -0.40
CA SER A 236 12.20 10.66 -0.07
C SER A 236 10.71 10.46 -0.35
N LEU A 237 10.33 9.27 -0.82
CA LEU A 237 8.95 8.88 -1.11
C LEU A 237 8.15 8.77 0.19
N LEU A 238 6.99 9.42 0.22
CA LEU A 238 6.03 9.40 1.31
C LEU A 238 4.66 9.01 0.78
N LEU A 239 3.98 8.09 1.46
CA LEU A 239 2.59 7.77 1.15
C LEU A 239 1.64 8.76 1.83
N GLU A 240 0.48 8.95 1.21
CA GLU A 240 -0.63 9.69 1.77
C GLU A 240 -1.01 9.14 3.16
N SER A 241 -1.25 10.03 4.12
CA SER A 241 -1.67 9.61 5.46
C SER A 241 -3.10 9.06 5.47
N LYS A 242 -3.43 8.19 6.44
CA LYS A 242 -4.81 7.70 6.64
C LYS A 242 -5.78 8.87 6.84
N ASP A 243 -5.35 9.96 7.47
CA ASP A 243 -6.17 11.16 7.68
C ASP A 243 -6.45 11.92 6.38
N ASP A 244 -5.46 12.03 5.49
CA ASP A 244 -5.67 12.66 4.18
C ASP A 244 -6.58 11.80 3.30
N MET A 245 -6.44 10.47 3.36
CA MET A 245 -7.35 9.54 2.69
C MET A 245 -8.80 9.74 3.17
N ARG A 246 -9.02 9.84 4.50
CA ARG A 246 -10.35 10.13 5.08
C ARG A 246 -10.90 11.47 4.61
N ARG A 247 -10.08 12.53 4.58
CA ARG A 247 -10.50 13.88 4.12
C ARG A 247 -11.00 13.86 2.68
N ARG A 248 -10.48 13.00 1.83
CA ARG A 248 -10.99 12.82 0.46
C ARG A 248 -12.06 11.73 0.32
N GLY A 249 -12.62 11.24 1.43
CA GLY A 249 -13.73 10.27 1.44
C GLY A 249 -13.33 8.84 1.11
N VAL A 250 -12.05 8.49 1.27
CA VAL A 250 -11.55 7.12 1.07
C VAL A 250 -11.40 6.45 2.42
N LYS A 251 -11.88 5.21 2.53
CA LYS A 251 -11.76 4.39 3.74
C LYS A 251 -10.31 3.98 3.98
N SER A 252 -10.00 3.62 5.22
CA SER A 252 -8.73 3.01 5.61
C SER A 252 -8.46 1.74 4.79
N PRO A 253 -7.24 1.55 4.24
CA PRO A 253 -6.91 0.40 3.41
C PRO A 253 -6.46 -0.79 4.28
N ASN A 254 -7.35 -1.32 5.13
CA ASN A 254 -7.01 -2.30 6.16
C ASN A 254 -6.42 -3.60 5.60
N LYS A 255 -7.01 -4.13 4.52
CA LYS A 255 -6.47 -5.30 3.81
C LYS A 255 -5.10 -5.02 3.20
N ALA A 256 -4.95 -3.87 2.54
CA ALA A 256 -3.68 -3.49 1.92
C ALA A 256 -2.60 -3.21 2.98
N ASP A 257 -2.94 -2.54 4.10
CA ASP A 257 -2.02 -2.32 5.21
C ASP A 257 -1.61 -3.66 5.86
N SER A 258 -2.53 -4.64 6.02
CA SER A 258 -2.18 -5.97 6.54
C SER A 258 -1.26 -6.76 5.60
N ILE A 259 -1.39 -6.61 4.26
CA ILE A 259 -0.40 -7.16 3.33
C ILE A 259 0.95 -6.47 3.50
N ALA A 260 0.97 -5.13 3.54
CA ALA A 260 2.21 -4.37 3.69
C ALA A 260 2.98 -4.75 4.96
N LEU A 261 2.29 -5.02 6.08
CA LEU A 261 2.90 -5.47 7.33
C LEU A 261 3.66 -6.79 7.19
N THR A 262 3.31 -7.67 6.24
CA THR A 262 4.09 -8.89 6.00
C THR A 262 5.52 -8.62 5.49
N PHE A 263 5.84 -7.36 5.14
CA PHE A 263 7.15 -6.86 4.72
C PHE A 263 7.86 -6.04 5.82
N ALA A 264 7.33 -6.00 7.04
CA ALA A 264 7.88 -5.18 8.11
C ALA A 264 9.32 -5.57 8.47
N ILE A 265 9.63 -6.87 8.48
CA ILE A 265 10.98 -7.39 8.69
C ILE A 265 11.48 -8.02 7.39
N PRO A 266 12.70 -7.69 6.91
CA PRO A 266 13.31 -8.33 5.77
C PRO A 266 13.44 -9.85 5.99
N GLY A 267 13.11 -10.66 4.98
CA GLY A 267 13.24 -12.11 5.06
C GLY A 267 14.63 -12.61 4.74
N ALA A 268 14.97 -13.78 5.24
CA ALA A 268 16.34 -14.28 5.27
C ALA A 268 16.91 -14.74 3.91
N GLN A 269 16.19 -14.86 2.80
CA GLN A 269 16.79 -15.20 1.50
C GLN A 269 15.99 -14.80 0.24
N ASN A 270 14.65 -14.84 0.25
CA ASN A 270 13.87 -14.51 -0.96
C ASN A 270 13.64 -13.01 -1.15
N ASP A 271 13.69 -12.23 -0.06
CA ASP A 271 13.58 -10.76 -0.11
C ASP A 271 14.91 -10.10 -0.55
N MET A 272 16.06 -10.80 -0.47
CA MET A 272 17.36 -10.28 -0.91
C MET A 272 17.43 -10.11 -2.44
N LEU A 273 16.78 -10.97 -3.20
CA LEU A 273 16.67 -10.82 -4.67
C LEU A 273 15.78 -9.62 -5.03
N ASP A 274 14.70 -9.42 -4.30
CA ASP A 274 13.81 -8.26 -4.50
C ASP A 274 14.50 -6.95 -4.04
N HIS A 275 15.35 -6.98 -3.01
CA HIS A 275 16.20 -5.86 -2.59
C HIS A 275 17.27 -5.50 -3.64
N GLN A 276 17.89 -6.47 -4.29
CA GLN A 276 18.84 -6.21 -5.36
C GLN A 276 18.17 -5.55 -6.56
N ILE A 277 16.97 -5.98 -6.94
CA ILE A 277 16.18 -5.37 -8.01
C ILE A 277 15.77 -3.94 -7.65
N LEU A 278 15.39 -3.67 -6.40
CA LEU A 278 15.05 -2.32 -5.92
C LEU A 278 16.25 -1.37 -5.95
N THR A 279 17.43 -1.85 -5.54
CA THR A 279 18.67 -1.06 -5.59
C THR A 279 19.11 -0.77 -7.02
N ASP A 280 19.01 -1.72 -7.92
CA ASP A 280 19.36 -1.54 -9.33
C ASP A 280 18.38 -0.59 -10.04
N THR A 281 17.09 -0.70 -9.76
CA THR A 281 16.06 0.20 -10.31
C THR A 281 16.23 1.63 -9.79
N ALA A 282 16.57 1.80 -8.51
CA ALA A 282 16.83 3.11 -7.92
C ALA A 282 18.12 3.77 -8.46
N LEU A 283 19.18 2.97 -8.69
CA LEU A 283 20.42 3.42 -9.29
C LEU A 283 20.22 3.84 -10.76
N GLN A 284 19.33 3.17 -11.50
CA GLN A 284 18.99 3.54 -12.87
C GLN A 284 18.12 4.81 -12.92
N ALA A 285 17.17 4.98 -11.99
CA ALA A 285 16.34 6.17 -11.90
C ALA A 285 17.14 7.43 -11.46
N GLY A 286 18.20 7.27 -10.66
CA GLY A 286 19.10 8.34 -10.23
C GLY A 286 20.10 8.83 -11.30
N ARG A 287 20.30 8.07 -12.36
CA ARG A 287 21.12 8.48 -13.51
C ARG A 287 20.30 9.30 -14.50
N ARG A 288 20.05 10.58 -14.18
CA ARG A 288 19.67 11.56 -15.22
C ARG A 288 20.82 11.66 -16.24
N PRO A 289 20.55 11.54 -17.55
CA PRO A 289 21.57 11.88 -18.52
C PRO A 289 21.94 13.34 -18.33
N ALA A 290 23.22 13.60 -18.11
CA ALA A 290 23.74 14.94 -18.10
C ALA A 290 23.38 15.61 -19.45
N SER A 291 22.65 16.72 -19.40
CA SER A 291 22.35 17.53 -20.56
C SER A 291 23.70 17.96 -21.13
N ARG A 292 24.05 17.47 -22.33
CA ARG A 292 25.11 18.05 -23.14
C ARG A 292 24.67 19.45 -23.54
N SER A 293 25.10 20.44 -22.78
CA SER A 293 25.23 21.80 -23.27
C SER A 293 26.48 21.80 -24.16
N GLY A 294 26.27 21.88 -25.44
CA GLY A 294 27.32 22.03 -26.43
C GLY A 294 26.90 23.08 -27.45
N TYR A 295 27.52 24.24 -27.36
CA TYR A 295 27.71 25.32 -28.35
C TYR A 295 26.54 25.71 -29.25
#